data_3e9185de814a83c65a6fb8d7e143665a
#
_entry.id   3e9185de814a83c65a6fb8d7e143665a
#
_cell.length_a   1.000
_cell.length_b   1.000
_cell.length_c   1.000
_cell.angle_alpha   90.00
_cell.angle_beta   90.00
_cell.angle_gamma   90.00
#
_symmetry.space_group_name_H-M   'P 1'
#
loop_
_entity.id
_entity.type
_entity.pdbx_description
1 polymer ?
#
loop_
_entity_poly.entity_id
_entity_poly.type
_entity_poly.pdbx_seq_one_letter_code
_entity_poly.pdbx_strand_id
1 'polypeptide(L)'
;MKKILKICLQYYLKIITKAVLQIHNPTVIAVAGSVNKSFVRDEVKGMLFRKGKTVRANPKNFNTEIGLPLAILGLESGYNSYRRWLPIIGQALKAIFQKNFPEYLVLELGISQKGDMRYLLSIVQPKIVIVTEITQRYVEFFAGMERLVGEYVYLAKKLKKNDTLILNHENKKIKSLKKHTRAKILFFGENCPDCDGHFFSIKEIPEGMKVIMRYHGREEEREIKRFGKHHAQSVLIARMVEDLI
;
A
#
# COMPACT_ATOMS: atom_id res chain seq x y z
N MET A 1 -24.42 -12.92 -2.90
CA MET A 1 -24.15 -13.01 -4.37
C MET A 1 -23.79 -14.45 -4.72
N LYS A 2 -24.37 -15.05 -5.77
CA LYS A 2 -24.02 -16.42 -6.18
C LYS A 2 -22.53 -16.47 -6.55
N LYS A 3 -21.80 -17.54 -6.20
CA LYS A 3 -20.35 -17.68 -6.38
C LYS A 3 -19.87 -17.37 -7.81
N ILE A 4 -20.62 -17.85 -8.82
CA ILE A 4 -20.30 -17.62 -10.23
C ILE A 4 -20.36 -16.13 -10.58
N LEU A 5 -21.40 -15.42 -10.14
CA LEU A 5 -21.55 -13.99 -10.41
C LEU A 5 -20.45 -13.15 -9.77
N LYS A 6 -19.99 -13.55 -8.57
CA LYS A 6 -18.81 -12.91 -7.92
C LYS A 6 -17.56 -13.06 -8.78
N ILE A 7 -17.31 -14.25 -9.32
CA ILE A 7 -16.16 -14.53 -10.18
C ILE A 7 -16.24 -13.69 -11.47
N CYS A 8 -17.40 -13.67 -12.14
CA CYS A 8 -17.58 -12.85 -13.34
C CYS A 8 -17.31 -11.36 -13.06
N LEU A 9 -17.82 -10.83 -11.94
CA LEU A 9 -17.61 -9.46 -11.52
C LEU A 9 -16.13 -9.17 -11.25
N GLN A 10 -15.40 -10.08 -10.57
CA GLN A 10 -13.97 -9.96 -10.33
C GLN A 10 -13.18 -9.84 -11.64
N TYR A 11 -13.46 -10.71 -12.62
CA TYR A 11 -12.79 -10.67 -13.92
C TYR A 11 -13.13 -9.40 -14.70
N TYR A 12 -14.40 -9.00 -14.71
CA TYR A 12 -14.84 -7.77 -15.34
C TYR A 12 -14.11 -6.55 -14.77
N LEU A 13 -14.17 -6.36 -13.44
CA LEU A 13 -13.50 -5.24 -12.77
C LEU A 13 -11.99 -5.26 -13.00
N LYS A 14 -11.36 -6.43 -12.97
CA LYS A 14 -9.94 -6.59 -13.25
C LYS A 14 -9.58 -6.10 -14.66
N ILE A 15 -10.33 -6.49 -15.68
CA ILE A 15 -10.07 -6.11 -17.08
C ILE A 15 -10.20 -4.61 -17.25
N ILE A 16 -11.30 -4.03 -16.77
CA ILE A 16 -11.55 -2.59 -16.84
C ILE A 16 -10.47 -1.80 -16.08
N THR A 17 -10.13 -2.23 -14.87
CA THR A 17 -9.10 -1.56 -14.07
C THR A 17 -7.74 -1.58 -14.78
N LYS A 18 -7.37 -2.70 -15.40
CA LYS A 18 -6.12 -2.78 -16.17
C LYS A 18 -6.12 -1.83 -17.38
N ALA A 19 -7.24 -1.74 -18.10
CA ALA A 19 -7.37 -0.79 -19.21
C ALA A 19 -7.23 0.66 -18.72
N VAL A 20 -7.90 1.03 -17.62
CA VAL A 20 -7.78 2.35 -16.98
C VAL A 20 -6.34 2.65 -16.58
N LEU A 21 -5.66 1.70 -15.92
CA LEU A 21 -4.27 1.87 -15.51
C LEU A 21 -3.30 2.00 -16.69
N GLN A 22 -3.55 1.32 -17.80
CA GLN A 22 -2.75 1.44 -19.02
C GLN A 22 -2.93 2.79 -19.70
N ILE A 23 -4.16 3.31 -19.74
CA ILE A 23 -4.48 4.59 -20.40
C ILE A 23 -3.96 5.77 -19.58
N HIS A 24 -4.21 5.78 -18.27
CA HIS A 24 -3.90 6.91 -17.41
C HIS A 24 -2.48 6.86 -16.81
N ASN A 25 -1.86 5.68 -16.79
CA ASN A 25 -0.50 5.43 -16.31
C ASN A 25 -0.12 6.14 -14.99
N PRO A 26 -0.94 6.03 -13.92
CA PRO A 26 -0.65 6.68 -12.64
C PRO A 26 0.56 6.02 -11.97
N THR A 27 1.26 6.78 -11.13
CA THR A 27 2.28 6.21 -10.25
C THR A 27 1.60 5.46 -9.10
N VAL A 28 1.81 4.15 -9.03
CA VAL A 28 1.23 3.30 -7.98
C VAL A 28 2.22 3.11 -6.84
N ILE A 29 1.82 3.50 -5.64
CA ILE A 29 2.51 3.27 -4.37
C ILE A 29 1.69 2.22 -3.62
N ALA A 30 2.27 1.06 -3.33
CA ALA A 30 1.60 -0.01 -2.63
C ALA A 30 2.08 -0.14 -1.19
N VAL A 31 1.14 -0.32 -0.27
CA VAL A 31 1.41 -0.58 1.15
C VAL A 31 0.93 -1.99 1.49
N ALA A 32 1.85 -2.85 1.86
CA ALA A 32 1.62 -4.23 2.24
C ALA A 32 2.08 -4.49 3.67
N GLY A 33 1.62 -5.57 4.29
CA GLY A 33 1.94 -5.94 5.66
C GLY A 33 0.73 -6.47 6.42
N SER A 34 0.94 -7.00 7.61
CA SER A 34 -0.14 -7.52 8.46
C SER A 34 -0.86 -6.41 9.22
N VAL A 35 -0.12 -5.37 9.65
CA VAL A 35 -0.62 -4.26 10.47
C VAL A 35 -0.07 -2.91 9.97
N ASN A 36 -0.64 -1.79 10.46
CA ASN A 36 -0.20 -0.41 10.24
C ASN A 36 -0.29 0.11 8.79
N LYS A 37 -0.81 -0.67 7.84
CA LYS A 37 -0.94 -0.25 6.43
C LYS A 37 -1.72 1.05 6.25
N SER A 38 -2.86 1.18 6.93
CA SER A 38 -3.75 2.34 6.76
C SER A 38 -3.10 3.64 7.24
N PHE A 39 -2.30 3.57 8.31
CA PHE A 39 -1.57 4.76 8.80
C PHE A 39 -0.55 5.23 7.77
N VAL A 40 0.23 4.31 7.19
CA VAL A 40 1.20 4.63 6.15
C VAL A 40 0.52 5.14 4.89
N ARG A 41 -0.56 4.48 4.43
CA ARG A 41 -1.36 4.92 3.27
C ARG A 41 -1.85 6.35 3.46
N ASP A 42 -2.43 6.66 4.62
CA ASP A 42 -3.04 7.95 4.89
C ASP A 42 -1.97 9.06 5.00
N GLU A 43 -0.81 8.75 5.61
CA GLU A 43 0.28 9.73 5.72
C GLU A 43 0.93 10.00 4.35
N VAL A 44 1.19 8.96 3.55
CA VAL A 44 1.70 9.12 2.18
C VAL A 44 0.72 9.89 1.30
N LYS A 45 -0.60 9.57 1.39
CA LYS A 45 -1.64 10.34 0.70
C LYS A 45 -1.62 11.81 1.13
N GLY A 46 -1.55 12.08 2.44
CA GLY A 46 -1.51 13.44 2.98
C GLY A 46 -0.27 14.21 2.53
N MET A 47 0.89 13.57 2.49
CA MET A 47 2.14 14.16 1.98
C MET A 47 1.99 14.55 0.51
N LEU A 48 1.51 13.63 -0.36
CA LEU A 48 1.28 13.90 -1.78
C LEU A 48 0.31 15.08 -1.99
N PHE A 49 -0.77 15.12 -1.21
CA PHE A 49 -1.75 16.21 -1.27
C PHE A 49 -1.11 17.57 -0.89
N ARG A 50 -0.31 17.60 0.19
CA ARG A 50 0.44 18.83 0.59
C ARG A 50 1.42 19.29 -0.49
N LYS A 51 1.90 18.38 -1.35
CA LYS A 51 2.75 18.69 -2.51
C LYS A 51 1.95 19.12 -3.76
N GLY A 52 0.65 19.32 -3.64
CA GLY A 52 -0.20 19.71 -4.77
C GLY A 52 -0.48 18.60 -5.79
N LYS A 53 -0.19 17.32 -5.43
CA LYS A 53 -0.43 16.19 -6.33
C LYS A 53 -1.86 15.69 -6.25
N THR A 54 -2.40 15.27 -7.38
CA THR A 54 -3.68 14.58 -7.41
C THR A 54 -3.48 13.12 -6.99
N VAL A 55 -4.17 12.69 -5.93
CA VAL A 55 -3.96 11.38 -5.31
C VAL A 55 -5.27 10.70 -4.96
N ARG A 56 -5.34 9.40 -5.24
CA ARG A 56 -6.41 8.52 -4.78
C ARG A 56 -5.83 7.40 -3.92
N ALA A 57 -6.51 7.09 -2.82
CA ALA A 57 -6.17 5.96 -1.97
C ALA A 57 -7.40 5.09 -1.77
N ASN A 58 -7.20 3.79 -1.52
CA ASN A 58 -8.34 2.92 -1.26
C ASN A 58 -9.02 3.29 0.07
N PRO A 59 -10.37 3.32 0.09
CA PRO A 59 -11.12 3.40 1.34
C PRO A 59 -10.83 2.20 2.25
N LYS A 60 -11.22 2.29 3.51
CA LYS A 60 -11.07 1.19 4.48
C LYS A 60 -11.69 -0.09 3.91
N ASN A 61 -10.96 -1.21 3.99
CA ASN A 61 -11.35 -2.54 3.52
C ASN A 61 -11.46 -2.73 1.98
N PHE A 62 -11.12 -1.72 1.17
CA PHE A 62 -11.10 -1.85 -0.30
C PHE A 62 -9.72 -2.31 -0.81
N ASN A 63 -9.18 -3.39 -0.25
CA ASN A 63 -7.82 -3.88 -0.48
C ASN A 63 -7.75 -5.34 -0.99
N THR A 64 -8.88 -5.89 -1.38
CA THR A 64 -9.04 -7.28 -1.85
C THR A 64 -9.40 -7.34 -3.34
N GLU A 65 -9.72 -8.53 -3.86
CA GLU A 65 -9.94 -8.82 -5.28
C GLU A 65 -11.06 -8.00 -5.96
N ILE A 66 -12.06 -7.55 -5.20
CA ILE A 66 -13.11 -6.63 -5.69
C ILE A 66 -12.84 -5.21 -5.21
N GLY A 67 -12.42 -5.06 -3.95
CA GLY A 67 -12.21 -3.76 -3.33
C GLY A 67 -11.10 -2.96 -4.00
N LEU A 68 -9.98 -3.58 -4.35
CA LEU A 68 -8.87 -2.90 -5.02
C LEU A 68 -9.26 -2.30 -6.38
N PRO A 69 -9.91 -3.02 -7.30
CA PRO A 69 -10.45 -2.44 -8.52
C PRO A 69 -11.40 -1.26 -8.27
N LEU A 70 -12.36 -1.41 -7.36
CA LEU A 70 -13.30 -0.34 -7.03
C LEU A 70 -12.59 0.91 -6.50
N ALA A 71 -11.59 0.73 -5.63
CA ALA A 71 -10.77 1.82 -5.10
C ALA A 71 -10.03 2.56 -6.21
N ILE A 72 -9.41 1.85 -7.15
CA ILE A 72 -8.68 2.41 -8.28
C ILE A 72 -9.64 3.19 -9.20
N LEU A 73 -10.81 2.64 -9.48
CA LEU A 73 -11.83 3.27 -10.31
C LEU A 73 -12.57 4.42 -9.60
N GLY A 74 -12.43 4.55 -8.28
CA GLY A 74 -13.15 5.55 -7.48
C GLY A 74 -14.63 5.25 -7.31
N LEU A 75 -14.97 3.96 -7.22
CA LEU A 75 -16.34 3.47 -7.15
C LEU A 75 -16.69 2.90 -5.78
N GLU A 76 -17.94 3.01 -5.40
CA GLU A 76 -18.47 2.37 -4.20
C GLU A 76 -18.75 0.88 -4.43
N SER A 77 -18.98 0.14 -3.34
CA SER A 77 -19.39 -1.27 -3.43
C SER A 77 -20.91 -1.41 -3.49
N GLY A 78 -21.38 -2.31 -4.35
CA GLY A 78 -22.78 -2.72 -4.37
C GLY A 78 -23.15 -3.67 -3.23
N TYR A 79 -22.16 -4.08 -2.39
CA TYR A 79 -22.32 -5.06 -1.29
C TYR A 79 -23.11 -6.30 -1.76
N ASN A 80 -24.12 -6.72 -1.04
CA ASN A 80 -24.94 -7.90 -1.36
C ASN A 80 -26.14 -7.62 -2.27
N SER A 81 -26.24 -6.43 -2.87
CA SER A 81 -27.38 -6.02 -3.70
C SER A 81 -27.04 -6.04 -5.18
N TYR A 82 -27.69 -6.92 -5.95
CA TYR A 82 -27.53 -6.97 -7.41
C TYR A 82 -27.94 -5.66 -8.09
N ARG A 83 -29.02 -5.02 -7.61
CA ARG A 83 -29.50 -3.74 -8.16
C ARG A 83 -28.46 -2.64 -8.03
N ARG A 84 -27.68 -2.61 -6.92
CA ARG A 84 -26.63 -1.62 -6.71
C ARG A 84 -25.40 -1.88 -7.61
N TRP A 85 -25.18 -3.14 -8.03
CA TRP A 85 -24.05 -3.45 -8.92
C TRP A 85 -24.26 -3.01 -10.36
N LEU A 86 -25.50 -2.95 -10.87
CA LEU A 86 -25.78 -2.56 -12.25
C LEU A 86 -25.22 -1.16 -12.61
N PRO A 87 -25.50 -0.08 -11.85
CA PRO A 87 -24.90 1.22 -12.14
C PRO A 87 -23.38 1.22 -11.97
N ILE A 88 -22.82 0.47 -11.02
CA ILE A 88 -21.37 0.38 -10.78
C ILE A 88 -20.65 -0.22 -12.00
N ILE A 89 -21.20 -1.25 -12.60
CA ILE A 89 -20.68 -1.87 -13.83
C ILE A 89 -20.60 -0.81 -14.96
N GLY A 90 -21.66 -0.03 -15.17
CA GLY A 90 -21.66 1.04 -16.15
C GLY A 90 -20.66 2.16 -15.84
N GLN A 91 -20.56 2.55 -14.57
CA GLN A 91 -19.58 3.56 -14.11
C GLN A 91 -18.13 3.08 -14.27
N ALA A 92 -17.86 1.79 -14.07
CA ALA A 92 -16.53 1.22 -14.29
C ALA A 92 -16.07 1.40 -15.74
N LEU A 93 -16.95 1.16 -16.73
CA LEU A 93 -16.63 1.43 -18.13
C LEU A 93 -16.36 2.92 -18.40
N LYS A 94 -17.17 3.82 -17.80
CA LYS A 94 -16.98 5.27 -17.94
C LYS A 94 -15.63 5.74 -17.37
N ALA A 95 -15.09 5.05 -16.37
CA ALA A 95 -13.79 5.39 -15.78
C ALA A 95 -12.62 5.29 -16.79
N ILE A 96 -12.76 4.52 -17.87
CA ILE A 96 -11.78 4.46 -18.97
C ILE A 96 -11.58 5.83 -19.62
N PHE A 97 -12.65 6.61 -19.73
CA PHE A 97 -12.67 7.92 -20.42
C PHE A 97 -12.60 9.10 -19.43
N GLN A 98 -12.26 8.85 -18.16
CA GLN A 98 -12.18 9.89 -17.15
C GLN A 98 -11.03 10.85 -17.45
N LYS A 99 -11.31 12.12 -17.75
CA LYS A 99 -10.27 13.12 -18.11
C LYS A 99 -9.31 13.44 -16.95
N ASN A 100 -9.82 13.48 -15.71
CA ASN A 100 -9.06 13.88 -14.51
C ASN A 100 -8.78 12.66 -13.64
N PHE A 101 -8.03 11.68 -14.14
CA PHE A 101 -7.58 10.55 -13.34
C PHE A 101 -6.40 10.99 -12.45
N PRO A 102 -6.30 10.52 -11.19
CA PRO A 102 -5.22 10.93 -10.29
C PRO A 102 -3.84 10.51 -10.78
N GLU A 103 -2.84 11.38 -10.56
CA GLU A 103 -1.42 11.12 -10.88
C GLU A 103 -0.85 9.98 -10.02
N TYR A 104 -1.33 9.88 -8.77
CA TYR A 104 -0.86 8.90 -7.80
C TYR A 104 -1.99 8.05 -7.26
N LEU A 105 -1.70 6.76 -7.11
CA LEU A 105 -2.54 5.80 -6.40
C LEU A 105 -1.77 5.27 -5.20
N VAL A 106 -2.27 5.50 -3.98
CA VAL A 106 -1.71 4.93 -2.75
C VAL A 106 -2.61 3.78 -2.29
N LEU A 107 -2.17 2.55 -2.51
CA LEU A 107 -3.01 1.36 -2.42
C LEU A 107 -2.53 0.40 -1.32
N GLU A 108 -3.42 0.06 -0.39
CA GLU A 108 -3.19 -1.09 0.49
C GLU A 108 -3.42 -2.39 -0.28
N LEU A 109 -2.48 -3.32 -0.15
CA LEU A 109 -2.63 -4.68 -0.63
C LEU A 109 -2.97 -5.59 0.57
N GLY A 110 -4.24 -6.00 0.65
CA GLY A 110 -4.74 -6.90 1.69
C GLY A 110 -4.67 -8.35 1.23
N ILE A 111 -4.02 -9.19 2.02
CA ILE A 111 -3.97 -10.63 1.78
C ILE A 111 -4.62 -11.37 2.95
N SER A 112 -5.38 -12.40 2.67
CA SER A 112 -6.05 -13.26 3.64
C SER A 112 -5.85 -14.74 3.37
N GLN A 113 -5.43 -15.12 2.17
CA GLN A 113 -5.18 -16.50 1.77
C GLN A 113 -4.08 -16.59 0.72
N LYS A 114 -3.57 -17.80 0.49
CA LYS A 114 -2.56 -18.08 -0.51
C LYS A 114 -3.03 -17.70 -1.91
N GLY A 115 -2.21 -16.91 -2.62
CA GLY A 115 -2.47 -16.47 -3.99
C GLY A 115 -3.10 -15.09 -4.10
N ASP A 116 -3.51 -14.47 -2.99
CA ASP A 116 -4.08 -13.12 -3.00
C ASP A 116 -3.10 -12.10 -3.57
N MET A 117 -1.83 -12.13 -3.13
CA MET A 117 -0.81 -11.21 -3.65
C MET A 117 -0.60 -11.38 -5.15
N ARG A 118 -0.62 -12.63 -5.64
CA ARG A 118 -0.54 -12.91 -7.09
C ARG A 118 -1.71 -12.29 -7.83
N TYR A 119 -2.91 -12.40 -7.29
CA TYR A 119 -4.10 -11.82 -7.90
C TYR A 119 -4.03 -10.29 -7.93
N LEU A 120 -3.72 -9.65 -6.80
CA LEU A 120 -3.62 -8.19 -6.70
C LEU A 120 -2.55 -7.62 -7.65
N LEU A 121 -1.36 -8.24 -7.71
CA LEU A 121 -0.28 -7.84 -8.62
C LEU A 121 -0.56 -8.19 -10.09
N SER A 122 -1.60 -8.97 -10.38
CA SER A 122 -2.09 -9.15 -11.75
C SER A 122 -2.96 -7.99 -12.22
N ILE A 123 -3.36 -7.10 -11.30
CA ILE A 123 -4.13 -5.87 -11.58
C ILE A 123 -3.20 -4.66 -11.60
N VAL A 124 -2.34 -4.52 -10.58
CA VAL A 124 -1.47 -3.34 -10.39
C VAL A 124 0.01 -3.71 -10.48
N GLN A 125 0.82 -2.77 -10.97
CA GLN A 125 2.28 -2.84 -10.98
C GLN A 125 2.83 -1.63 -10.22
N PRO A 126 3.09 -1.76 -8.90
CA PRO A 126 3.56 -0.63 -8.11
C PRO A 126 4.99 -0.26 -8.45
N LYS A 127 5.28 1.05 -8.43
CA LYS A 127 6.61 1.63 -8.56
C LYS A 127 7.34 1.71 -7.22
N ILE A 128 6.59 1.95 -6.16
CA ILE A 128 7.08 1.99 -4.78
C ILE A 128 6.24 1.02 -3.98
N VAL A 129 6.90 0.14 -3.24
CA VAL A 129 6.25 -0.81 -2.32
C VAL A 129 6.80 -0.60 -0.93
N ILE A 130 5.91 -0.49 0.04
CA ILE A 130 6.23 -0.41 1.46
C ILE A 130 5.73 -1.67 2.13
N VAL A 131 6.60 -2.36 2.86
CA VAL A 131 6.21 -3.51 3.69
C VAL A 131 6.36 -3.13 5.15
N THR A 132 5.22 -2.93 5.83
CA THR A 132 5.18 -2.37 7.19
C THR A 132 5.61 -3.39 8.23
N GLU A 133 4.88 -4.49 8.34
CA GLU A 133 5.15 -5.55 9.32
C GLU A 133 4.51 -6.88 8.91
N ILE A 134 5.19 -8.00 9.22
CA ILE A 134 4.66 -9.35 9.08
C ILE A 134 4.55 -9.97 10.47
N THR A 135 3.32 -10.11 10.95
CA THR A 135 3.00 -10.66 12.28
C THR A 135 2.28 -12.00 12.15
N GLN A 136 2.00 -12.63 13.29
CA GLN A 136 1.19 -13.86 13.36
C GLN A 136 -0.29 -13.64 13.00
N ARG A 137 -0.73 -12.39 12.87
CA ARG A 137 -2.09 -12.08 12.45
C ARG A 137 -2.37 -12.72 11.09
N TYR A 138 -3.45 -13.45 10.97
CA TYR A 138 -3.86 -14.21 9.78
C TYR A 138 -3.05 -15.49 9.47
N VAL A 139 -2.06 -15.87 10.26
CA VAL A 139 -1.24 -17.09 10.02
C VAL A 139 -2.11 -18.35 9.88
N GLU A 140 -3.19 -18.45 10.62
CA GLU A 140 -4.15 -19.57 10.56
C GLU A 140 -4.74 -19.77 9.16
N PHE A 141 -5.06 -18.68 8.45
CA PHE A 141 -5.60 -18.73 7.10
C PHE A 141 -4.56 -19.13 6.04
N PHE A 142 -3.28 -19.04 6.37
CA PHE A 142 -2.18 -19.40 5.48
C PHE A 142 -1.62 -20.81 5.75
N ALA A 143 -2.12 -21.52 6.76
CA ALA A 143 -1.53 -22.78 7.23
C ALA A 143 -0.03 -22.64 7.51
N GLY A 144 0.36 -21.53 8.15
CA GLY A 144 1.70 -21.28 8.66
C GLY A 144 2.36 -19.98 8.16
N MET A 145 3.33 -19.53 8.94
CA MET A 145 4.07 -18.29 8.71
C MET A 145 4.85 -18.28 7.39
N GLU A 146 5.41 -19.41 7.00
CA GLU A 146 6.21 -19.51 5.77
C GLU A 146 5.37 -19.22 4.53
N ARG A 147 4.12 -19.70 4.50
CA ARG A 147 3.20 -19.43 3.39
C ARG A 147 2.77 -17.97 3.34
N LEU A 148 2.56 -17.35 4.52
CA LEU A 148 2.30 -15.91 4.60
C LEU A 148 3.49 -15.10 4.09
N VAL A 149 4.71 -15.41 4.53
CA VAL A 149 5.94 -14.78 4.03
C VAL A 149 6.10 -15.00 2.52
N GLY A 150 5.70 -16.17 2.01
CA GLY A 150 5.72 -16.49 0.59
C GLY A 150 4.94 -15.52 -0.29
N GLU A 151 3.82 -14.95 0.20
CA GLU A 151 3.08 -13.91 -0.51
C GLU A 151 3.92 -12.63 -0.67
N TYR A 152 4.64 -12.23 0.38
CA TYR A 152 5.52 -11.04 0.33
C TYR A 152 6.80 -11.31 -0.50
N VAL A 153 7.32 -12.53 -0.48
CA VAL A 153 8.40 -12.96 -1.39
C VAL A 153 7.94 -12.85 -2.85
N TYR A 154 6.71 -13.26 -3.15
CA TYR A 154 6.14 -13.10 -4.48
C TYR A 154 6.05 -11.62 -4.88
N LEU A 155 5.60 -10.73 -3.98
CA LEU A 155 5.59 -9.29 -4.19
C LEU A 155 7.00 -8.77 -4.54
N ALA A 156 7.98 -9.09 -3.70
CA ALA A 156 9.37 -8.66 -3.89
C ALA A 156 9.96 -9.10 -5.25
N LYS A 157 9.69 -10.36 -5.67
CA LYS A 157 10.13 -10.90 -6.96
C LYS A 157 9.50 -10.22 -8.17
N LYS A 158 8.32 -9.61 -8.03
CA LYS A 158 7.60 -8.95 -9.12
C LYS A 158 8.08 -7.53 -9.39
N LEU A 159 8.82 -6.92 -8.48
CA LEU A 159 9.38 -5.59 -8.66
C LEU A 159 10.51 -5.59 -9.69
N LYS A 160 10.55 -4.53 -10.48
CA LYS A 160 11.58 -4.30 -11.50
C LYS A 160 12.78 -3.57 -10.89
N LYS A 161 13.89 -3.49 -11.62
CA LYS A 161 15.12 -2.81 -11.19
C LYS A 161 14.91 -1.32 -10.85
N ASN A 162 14.00 -0.66 -11.56
CA ASN A 162 13.69 0.77 -11.38
C ASN A 162 12.53 1.02 -10.39
N ASP A 163 12.03 -0.03 -9.74
CA ASP A 163 11.05 0.10 -8.66
C ASP A 163 11.78 0.20 -7.31
N THR A 164 11.08 0.64 -6.27
CA THR A 164 11.65 0.77 -4.91
C THR A 164 10.87 -0.09 -3.93
N LEU A 165 11.59 -0.80 -3.06
CA LEU A 165 11.05 -1.60 -1.96
C LEU A 165 11.53 -1.04 -0.63
N ILE A 166 10.61 -0.48 0.16
CA ILE A 166 10.85 0.09 1.49
C ILE A 166 10.50 -0.96 2.54
N LEU A 167 11.45 -1.36 3.36
CA LEU A 167 11.36 -2.49 4.27
C LEU A 167 11.58 -2.08 5.72
N ASN A 168 10.77 -2.62 6.63
CA ASN A 168 11.02 -2.53 8.07
C ASN A 168 12.24 -3.38 8.46
N HIS A 169 13.30 -2.74 8.93
CA HIS A 169 14.55 -3.39 9.33
C HIS A 169 14.41 -4.25 10.58
N GLU A 170 13.52 -3.89 11.50
CA GLU A 170 13.34 -4.58 12.78
C GLU A 170 12.73 -5.98 12.62
N ASN A 171 11.96 -6.19 11.54
CA ASN A 171 11.30 -7.47 11.28
C ASN A 171 12.21 -8.38 10.42
N LYS A 172 12.78 -9.42 11.04
CA LYS A 172 13.70 -10.36 10.37
C LYS A 172 13.12 -10.98 9.08
N LYS A 173 11.80 -11.26 9.06
CA LYS A 173 11.11 -11.83 7.90
C LYS A 173 11.04 -10.82 6.74
N ILE A 174 10.75 -9.55 7.07
CA ILE A 174 10.74 -8.46 6.09
C ILE A 174 12.14 -8.19 5.57
N LYS A 175 13.13 -8.11 6.45
CA LYS A 175 14.53 -7.91 6.08
C LYS A 175 15.03 -8.99 5.09
N SER A 176 14.54 -10.22 5.20
CA SER A 176 14.92 -11.31 4.30
C SER A 176 14.40 -11.11 2.87
N LEU A 177 13.38 -10.27 2.64
CA LEU A 177 12.82 -10.01 1.31
C LEU A 177 13.84 -9.38 0.37
N LYS A 178 14.88 -8.71 0.90
CA LYS A 178 15.98 -8.15 0.10
C LYS A 178 16.65 -9.16 -0.82
N LYS A 179 16.66 -10.44 -0.44
CA LYS A 179 17.27 -11.53 -1.22
C LYS A 179 16.42 -11.93 -2.43
N HIS A 180 15.19 -11.45 -2.53
CA HIS A 180 14.20 -11.88 -3.52
C HIS A 180 13.79 -10.80 -4.52
N THR A 181 14.43 -9.65 -4.50
CA THR A 181 14.10 -8.54 -5.41
C THR A 181 15.31 -8.05 -6.18
N ARG A 182 15.06 -7.38 -7.31
CA ARG A 182 16.03 -6.60 -8.07
C ARG A 182 15.80 -5.10 -7.93
N ALA A 183 14.75 -4.69 -7.21
CA ALA A 183 14.39 -3.31 -6.97
C ALA A 183 15.41 -2.62 -6.06
N LYS A 184 15.43 -1.28 -6.08
CA LYS A 184 16.13 -0.49 -5.07
C LYS A 184 15.53 -0.78 -3.72
N ILE A 185 16.37 -1.03 -2.71
CA ILE A 185 15.93 -1.32 -1.35
C ILE A 185 16.26 -0.12 -0.47
N LEU A 186 15.28 0.28 0.35
CA LEU A 186 15.46 1.23 1.43
C LEU A 186 14.95 0.59 2.72
N PHE A 187 15.69 0.79 3.81
CA PHE A 187 15.29 0.31 5.13
C PHE A 187 14.86 1.47 6.01
N PHE A 188 13.80 1.24 6.79
CA PHE A 188 13.41 2.12 7.87
C PHE A 188 13.36 1.36 9.21
N GLY A 189 13.54 2.07 10.31
CA GLY A 189 13.50 1.48 11.64
C GLY A 189 13.49 2.51 12.76
N GLU A 190 13.44 2.02 13.99
CA GLU A 190 13.67 2.79 15.20
C GLU A 190 15.10 2.54 15.67
N ASN A 191 15.80 3.58 16.13
CA ASN A 191 17.18 3.47 16.64
C ASN A 191 18.10 2.64 15.69
N CYS A 192 18.00 2.86 14.38
CA CYS A 192 18.72 2.11 13.36
C CYS A 192 19.64 3.03 12.54
N PRO A 193 20.87 3.35 13.02
CA PRO A 193 21.79 4.23 12.29
C PRO A 193 22.16 3.72 10.89
N ASP A 194 22.13 2.40 10.68
CA ASP A 194 22.44 1.75 9.40
C ASP A 194 21.25 1.72 8.43
N CYS A 195 20.08 2.21 8.86
CA CYS A 195 18.91 2.31 7.99
C CYS A 195 18.97 3.60 7.16
N ASP A 196 18.39 3.56 5.95
CA ASP A 196 18.25 4.76 5.10
C ASP A 196 17.44 5.84 5.81
N GLY A 197 16.43 5.45 6.59
CA GLY A 197 15.67 6.34 7.45
C GLY A 197 15.38 5.72 8.81
N HIS A 198 15.54 6.48 9.89
CA HIS A 198 15.16 6.03 11.22
C HIS A 198 14.67 7.18 12.09
N PHE A 199 13.89 6.86 13.10
CA PHE A 199 13.56 7.76 14.20
C PHE A 199 14.18 7.21 15.48
N PHE A 200 14.62 8.10 16.37
CA PHE A 200 15.37 7.70 17.55
C PHE A 200 14.98 8.44 18.83
N SER A 201 14.03 9.37 18.75
CA SER A 201 13.46 10.02 19.92
C SER A 201 11.98 10.26 19.70
N ILE A 202 11.17 9.86 20.67
CA ILE A 202 9.75 10.16 20.74
C ILE A 202 9.49 10.79 22.11
N LYS A 203 9.02 12.05 22.13
CA LYS A 203 8.63 12.77 23.34
C LYS A 203 7.15 13.08 23.25
N GLU A 204 6.37 12.62 24.21
CA GLU A 204 4.96 12.97 24.31
C GLU A 204 4.79 14.44 24.68
N ILE A 205 3.82 15.10 24.06
CA ILE A 205 3.37 16.47 24.31
C ILE A 205 1.85 16.46 24.46
N PRO A 206 1.21 17.49 25.02
CA PRO A 206 -0.23 17.47 25.34
C PRO A 206 -1.16 17.06 24.18
N GLU A 207 -0.82 17.42 22.93
CA GLU A 207 -1.67 17.13 21.76
C GLU A 207 -1.05 16.09 20.79
N GLY A 208 -0.11 15.28 21.26
CA GLY A 208 0.55 14.29 20.40
C GLY A 208 1.98 13.98 20.81
N MET A 209 2.90 14.01 19.86
CA MET A 209 4.31 13.71 20.13
C MET A 209 5.25 14.51 19.22
N LYS A 210 6.45 14.80 19.72
CA LYS A 210 7.60 15.25 18.95
C LYS A 210 8.48 14.04 18.64
N VAL A 211 8.89 13.94 17.40
CA VAL A 211 9.71 12.83 16.91
C VAL A 211 10.91 13.41 16.21
N ILE A 212 12.10 12.95 16.61
CA ILE A 212 13.34 13.25 15.88
C ILE A 212 13.62 12.06 14.95
N MET A 213 13.74 12.36 13.67
CA MET A 213 14.02 11.37 12.63
C MET A 213 15.23 11.79 11.80
N ARG A 214 15.95 10.83 11.27
CA ARG A 214 17.05 11.05 10.33
C ARG A 214 16.76 10.33 9.02
N TYR A 215 16.97 11.06 7.92
CA TYR A 215 16.89 10.50 6.58
C TYR A 215 17.94 11.16 5.68
N HIS A 216 18.72 10.37 4.95
CA HIS A 216 19.87 10.82 4.17
C HIS A 216 20.87 11.71 4.96
N GLY A 217 21.11 11.36 6.21
CA GLY A 217 22.01 12.07 7.11
C GLY A 217 21.48 13.40 7.67
N ARG A 218 20.26 13.82 7.28
CA ARG A 218 19.62 15.03 7.80
C ARG A 218 18.67 14.67 8.94
N GLU A 219 18.80 15.39 10.04
CA GLU A 219 17.88 15.29 11.17
C GLU A 219 16.73 16.28 11.00
N GLU A 220 15.54 15.81 11.29
CA GLU A 220 14.31 16.60 11.27
C GLU A 220 13.51 16.33 12.53
N GLU A 221 13.06 17.38 13.23
CA GLU A 221 12.04 17.27 14.27
C GLU A 221 10.67 17.46 13.65
N ARG A 222 9.74 16.58 14.02
CA ARG A 222 8.33 16.63 13.55
C ARG A 222 7.38 16.53 14.73
N GLU A 223 6.42 17.44 14.77
CA GLU A 223 5.25 17.33 15.66
C GLU A 223 4.16 16.51 14.98
N ILE A 224 3.67 15.49 15.67
CA ILE A 224 2.63 14.58 15.20
C ILE A 224 1.46 14.69 16.18
N LYS A 225 0.31 15.21 15.73
CA LYS A 225 -0.92 15.36 16.54
C LYS A 225 -1.63 14.01 16.77
N ARG A 226 -0.87 12.99 17.09
CA ARG A 226 -1.32 11.62 17.36
C ARG A 226 -0.30 10.93 18.25
N PHE A 227 -0.73 9.90 18.96
CA PHE A 227 0.12 9.11 19.85
C PHE A 227 0.45 7.75 19.25
N GLY A 228 1.62 7.24 19.56
CA GLY A 228 2.07 5.90 19.24
C GLY A 228 3.09 5.81 18.10
N LYS A 229 4.04 4.93 18.30
CA LYS A 229 5.19 4.64 17.44
C LYS A 229 4.83 4.41 15.96
N HIS A 230 3.68 3.80 15.68
CA HIS A 230 3.22 3.56 14.30
C HIS A 230 2.95 4.85 13.51
N HIS A 231 2.63 5.95 14.18
CA HIS A 231 2.51 7.26 13.53
C HIS A 231 3.89 7.85 13.20
N ALA A 232 4.88 7.70 14.10
CA ALA A 232 6.27 8.09 13.81
C ALA A 232 6.81 7.34 12.60
N GLN A 233 6.61 6.02 12.54
CA GLN A 233 6.96 5.20 11.38
C GLN A 233 6.28 5.69 10.10
N SER A 234 5.00 6.01 10.16
CA SER A 234 4.24 6.45 8.99
C SER A 234 4.73 7.78 8.43
N VAL A 235 5.08 8.73 9.30
CA VAL A 235 5.65 10.03 8.92
C VAL A 235 7.05 9.86 8.31
N LEU A 236 7.90 9.02 8.91
CA LEU A 236 9.21 8.69 8.36
C LEU A 236 9.10 8.07 6.97
N ILE A 237 8.22 7.07 6.81
CA ILE A 237 8.00 6.41 5.52
C ILE A 237 7.48 7.40 4.47
N ALA A 238 6.55 8.29 4.84
CA ALA A 238 6.06 9.33 3.94
C ALA A 238 7.19 10.27 3.50
N ARG A 239 8.11 10.64 4.42
CA ARG A 239 9.30 11.43 4.10
C ARG A 239 10.24 10.70 3.13
N MET A 240 10.43 9.38 3.32
CA MET A 240 11.22 8.56 2.40
C MET A 240 10.59 8.48 1.01
N VAL A 241 9.26 8.35 0.94
CA VAL A 241 8.51 8.33 -0.34
C VAL A 241 8.58 9.69 -1.03
N GLU A 242 8.57 10.79 -0.28
CA GLU A 242 8.65 12.15 -0.80
C GLU A 242 9.88 12.38 -1.68
N ASP A 243 11.01 11.78 -1.36
CA ASP A 243 12.26 11.91 -2.13
C ASP A 243 12.34 10.98 -3.36
N LEU A 244 11.35 10.11 -3.54
CA LEU A 244 11.27 9.16 -4.67
C LEU A 244 10.33 9.61 -5.79
N ILE A 245 9.66 10.77 -5.61
CA ILE A 245 8.59 11.26 -6.51
C ILE A 245 8.91 12.60 -7.17
#